data_19fac1be841c484f00fcd76ef97f568d
#
_entry.id   19fac1be841c484f00fcd76ef97f568d
#
_cell.length_a   1.000
_cell.length_b   1.000
_cell.length_c   1.000
_cell.angle_alpha   90.00
_cell.angle_beta   90.00
_cell.angle_gamma   90.00
#
_symmetry.space_group_name_H-M   'P 1'
#
loop_
_entity.id
_entity.type
_entity.pdbx_description
1 polymer ?
#
loop_
_entity_poly.entity_id
_entity_poly.type
_entity_poly.pdbx_seq_one_letter_code
_entity_poly.pdbx_strand_id
1 'polypeptide(L)'
;MLAIHGGAPVRTKKFDVWPRIGELDRKLLRQAVAEGDWHSGVRRRAFEEKFAADRGVKHCFAVANGTVSLELILRAYGIGYGDEVILPPYTFVATLSSIVFAGATPVFADIAREDYLLDPKRLEEKITPRTRAIVAVAVAGCPPRIDELEEICRRRGLRLIVDAAQAVGAAWRDRRICACGDVASVSCQNTKNLTCGEGGIITTNDDALAQRLSIILNGGLSDGKYVSVGQDHTMGELTATLLTSQYAKLEGEIALRERNAAYLSGRLKDLPFVHSAAYDARITAHAYHLYLMRFDRDVLAERGIDRRRFLKALNAEGIPISAGYMPLYTFPCATSPDTERTIGGKIDVTPLAECHRASYEEAAWLTQNLLIGGFGEMDDVADAMIKVWDHADDVRGL
;
A
#
# COMPACT_ATOMS: atom_id res chain seq x y z
N MET A 1 30.53 -18.59 -10.50
CA MET A 1 29.50 -19.62 -10.24
C MET A 1 28.47 -19.03 -9.28
N LEU A 2 27.21 -19.11 -9.61
CA LEU A 2 26.09 -18.64 -8.80
C LEU A 2 25.88 -19.47 -7.52
N ALA A 3 25.33 -18.85 -6.48
CA ALA A 3 25.03 -19.53 -5.21
C ALA A 3 24.04 -20.69 -5.40
N ILE A 4 23.09 -20.56 -6.31
CA ILE A 4 22.11 -21.62 -6.63
C ILE A 4 22.75 -22.90 -7.17
N HIS A 5 24.02 -22.84 -7.66
CA HIS A 5 24.83 -23.96 -8.12
C HIS A 5 26.00 -24.28 -7.17
N GLY A 6 25.94 -23.83 -5.91
CA GLY A 6 26.93 -24.10 -4.87
C GLY A 6 28.06 -23.07 -4.78
N GLY A 7 28.01 -21.97 -5.50
CA GLY A 7 28.91 -20.83 -5.32
C GLY A 7 28.63 -20.08 -4.01
N ALA A 8 29.56 -19.21 -3.59
CA ALA A 8 29.31 -18.32 -2.45
C ALA A 8 28.26 -17.25 -2.81
N PRO A 9 27.23 -17.06 -1.99
CA PRO A 9 26.27 -15.98 -2.21
C PRO A 9 26.93 -14.60 -2.00
N VAL A 10 26.39 -13.59 -2.65
CA VAL A 10 26.83 -12.20 -2.46
C VAL A 10 26.59 -11.75 -1.01
N ARG A 11 25.44 -12.17 -0.45
CA ARG A 11 25.10 -11.80 0.92
C ARG A 11 24.70 -13.01 1.76
N THR A 12 25.35 -13.15 2.92
CA THR A 12 25.03 -14.17 3.95
C THR A 12 24.38 -13.55 5.18
N LYS A 13 24.64 -12.27 5.45
CA LYS A 13 24.08 -11.55 6.58
C LYS A 13 22.59 -11.21 6.30
N LYS A 14 21.71 -11.49 7.26
CA LYS A 14 20.30 -11.10 7.15
C LYS A 14 20.16 -9.56 7.09
N PHE A 15 19.15 -9.09 6.35
CA PHE A 15 18.74 -7.70 6.40
C PHE A 15 18.11 -7.36 7.75
N ASP A 16 18.00 -6.08 8.05
CA ASP A 16 17.43 -5.60 9.30
C ASP A 16 16.02 -6.15 9.53
N VAL A 17 15.76 -6.50 10.79
CA VAL A 17 14.44 -6.98 11.22
C VAL A 17 13.48 -5.79 11.30
N TRP A 18 12.27 -6.01 10.85
CA TRP A 18 11.17 -5.05 10.95
C TRP A 18 10.04 -5.62 11.83
N PRO A 19 9.37 -4.83 12.67
CA PRO A 19 9.67 -3.43 13.01
C PRO A 19 10.91 -3.26 13.92
N ARG A 20 11.50 -2.05 13.88
CA ARG A 20 12.58 -1.69 14.81
C ARG A 20 11.99 -1.33 16.17
N ILE A 21 12.29 -2.14 17.18
CA ILE A 21 11.81 -1.94 18.56
C ILE A 21 12.87 -1.23 19.38
N GLY A 22 12.54 -0.08 19.94
CA GLY A 22 13.41 0.76 20.77
C GLY A 22 12.95 0.87 22.23
N GLU A 23 13.64 1.72 23.01
CA GLU A 23 13.30 1.91 24.42
C GLU A 23 11.98 2.68 24.60
N LEU A 24 11.64 3.58 23.67
CA LEU A 24 10.37 4.30 23.71
C LEU A 24 9.18 3.35 23.64
N ASP A 25 9.23 2.34 22.76
CA ASP A 25 8.17 1.33 22.62
C ASP A 25 7.95 0.59 23.94
N ARG A 26 9.07 0.11 24.56
CA ARG A 26 9.01 -0.62 25.82
C ARG A 26 8.52 0.26 26.97
N LYS A 27 8.96 1.52 27.04
CA LYS A 27 8.58 2.48 28.10
C LYS A 27 7.08 2.76 28.03
N LEU A 28 6.56 3.15 26.87
CA LEU A 28 5.15 3.54 26.74
C LEU A 28 4.22 2.34 26.97
N LEU A 29 4.57 1.14 26.48
CA LEU A 29 3.78 -0.06 26.72
C LEU A 29 3.76 -0.48 28.18
N ARG A 30 4.91 -0.46 28.89
CA ARG A 30 4.95 -0.75 30.33
C ARG A 30 4.07 0.24 31.12
N GLN A 31 4.12 1.52 30.75
CA GLN A 31 3.28 2.54 31.38
C GLN A 31 1.79 2.27 31.14
N ALA A 32 1.39 2.01 29.88
CA ALA A 32 -0.01 1.72 29.56
C ALA A 32 -0.55 0.48 30.27
N VAL A 33 0.28 -0.56 30.43
CA VAL A 33 -0.09 -1.77 31.17
C VAL A 33 -0.23 -1.45 32.66
N ALA A 34 0.69 -0.68 33.26
CA ALA A 34 0.67 -0.35 34.70
C ALA A 34 -0.51 0.54 35.08
N GLU A 35 -0.95 1.44 34.21
CA GLU A 35 -2.10 2.32 34.46
C GLU A 35 -3.45 1.59 34.41
N GLY A 36 -3.55 0.43 33.71
CA GLY A 36 -4.75 -0.41 33.69
C GLY A 36 -5.95 0.16 32.93
N ASP A 37 -5.85 1.35 32.36
CA ASP A 37 -6.89 1.95 31.52
C ASP A 37 -6.71 1.53 30.06
N TRP A 38 -7.41 0.47 29.65
CA TRP A 38 -7.28 -0.10 28.32
C TRP A 38 -8.48 0.14 27.40
N HIS A 39 -9.49 0.91 27.86
CA HIS A 39 -10.75 1.09 27.14
C HIS A 39 -11.20 2.56 26.99
N SER A 40 -10.70 3.50 27.77
CA SER A 40 -11.20 4.89 27.78
C SER A 40 -11.04 5.65 26.46
N GLY A 41 -10.14 5.21 25.59
CA GLY A 41 -9.82 5.86 24.32
C GLY A 41 -8.92 7.10 24.48
N VAL A 42 -8.34 7.36 25.64
CA VAL A 42 -7.51 8.57 25.87
C VAL A 42 -6.25 8.56 25.01
N ARG A 43 -5.52 7.44 24.94
CA ARG A 43 -4.29 7.34 24.15
C ARG A 43 -4.60 7.33 22.67
N ARG A 44 -5.67 6.63 22.27
CA ARG A 44 -6.14 6.62 20.90
C ARG A 44 -6.48 8.03 20.42
N ARG A 45 -7.29 8.78 21.16
CA ARG A 45 -7.63 10.17 20.81
C ARG A 45 -6.41 11.08 20.76
N ALA A 46 -5.49 10.97 21.70
CA ALA A 46 -4.25 11.74 21.69
C ALA A 46 -3.39 11.45 20.43
N PHE A 47 -3.36 10.20 19.98
CA PHE A 47 -2.72 9.83 18.71
C PHE A 47 -3.48 10.43 17.52
N GLU A 48 -4.81 10.30 17.46
CA GLU A 48 -5.66 10.84 16.40
C GLU A 48 -5.47 12.36 16.23
N GLU A 49 -5.50 13.11 17.32
CA GLU A 49 -5.27 14.56 17.35
C GLU A 49 -3.88 14.93 16.83
N LYS A 50 -2.85 14.26 17.34
CA LYS A 50 -1.48 14.48 16.89
C LYS A 50 -1.29 14.15 15.41
N PHE A 51 -1.80 12.99 14.96
CA PHE A 51 -1.69 12.57 13.57
C PHE A 51 -2.42 13.54 12.63
N ALA A 52 -3.63 13.97 12.99
CA ALA A 52 -4.40 14.95 12.24
C ALA A 52 -3.63 16.26 12.06
N ALA A 53 -3.11 16.80 13.15
CA ALA A 53 -2.31 18.05 13.13
C ALA A 53 -1.07 17.92 12.27
N ASP A 54 -0.29 16.84 12.43
CA ASP A 54 0.96 16.62 11.69
C ASP A 54 0.73 16.35 10.18
N ARG A 55 -0.44 15.80 9.82
CA ARG A 55 -0.80 15.48 8.41
C ARG A 55 -1.62 16.58 7.74
N GLY A 56 -2.02 17.61 8.48
CA GLY A 56 -2.78 18.75 7.94
C GLY A 56 -4.21 18.39 7.56
N VAL A 57 -4.86 17.53 8.36
CA VAL A 57 -6.26 17.12 8.18
C VAL A 57 -7.09 17.50 9.39
N LYS A 58 -8.40 17.68 9.21
CA LYS A 58 -9.32 18.03 10.30
C LYS A 58 -9.65 16.83 11.20
N HIS A 59 -9.85 15.65 10.59
CA HIS A 59 -10.37 14.48 11.27
C HIS A 59 -9.46 13.27 11.04
N CYS A 60 -9.24 12.52 12.11
CA CYS A 60 -8.49 11.27 12.12
C CYS A 60 -9.22 10.26 13.01
N PHE A 61 -9.36 9.03 12.54
CA PHE A 61 -9.95 7.92 13.29
C PHE A 61 -8.99 6.73 13.23
N ALA A 62 -8.53 6.28 14.41
CA ALA A 62 -7.74 5.06 14.51
C ALA A 62 -8.67 3.85 14.67
N VAL A 63 -8.57 2.90 13.76
CA VAL A 63 -9.47 1.75 13.63
C VAL A 63 -8.69 0.42 13.66
N ALA A 64 -9.43 -0.69 13.68
CA ALA A 64 -8.88 -2.03 13.89
C ALA A 64 -7.84 -2.45 12.85
N ASN A 65 -8.02 -2.12 11.56
CA ASN A 65 -7.07 -2.41 10.48
C ASN A 65 -7.40 -1.63 9.20
N GLY A 66 -6.50 -1.71 8.18
CA GLY A 66 -6.67 -1.01 6.91
C GLY A 66 -7.83 -1.53 6.05
N THR A 67 -8.17 -2.81 6.10
CA THR A 67 -9.32 -3.37 5.36
C THR A 67 -10.63 -2.79 5.88
N VAL A 68 -10.78 -2.79 7.19
CA VAL A 68 -11.94 -2.20 7.88
C VAL A 68 -12.01 -0.70 7.63
N SER A 69 -10.88 0.01 7.56
CA SER A 69 -10.90 1.46 7.29
C SER A 69 -11.51 1.78 5.92
N LEU A 70 -11.17 1.02 4.87
CA LEU A 70 -11.76 1.17 3.53
C LEU A 70 -13.26 0.81 3.52
N GLU A 71 -13.65 -0.29 4.17
CA GLU A 71 -15.05 -0.68 4.30
C GLU A 71 -15.89 0.39 5.02
N LEU A 72 -15.40 0.91 6.15
CA LEU A 72 -16.08 1.96 6.91
C LEU A 72 -16.25 3.26 6.10
N ILE A 73 -15.24 3.64 5.30
CA ILE A 73 -15.32 4.79 4.40
C ILE A 73 -16.46 4.62 3.39
N LEU A 74 -16.52 3.46 2.73
CA LEU A 74 -17.57 3.17 1.75
C LEU A 74 -18.97 3.20 2.39
N ARG A 75 -19.13 2.54 3.53
CA ARG A 75 -20.39 2.54 4.30
C ARG A 75 -20.79 3.93 4.76
N ALA A 76 -19.83 4.75 5.22
CA ALA A 76 -20.11 6.12 5.66
C ALA A 76 -20.53 7.02 4.49
N TYR A 77 -20.07 6.77 3.28
CA TYR A 77 -20.59 7.42 2.07
C TYR A 77 -21.94 6.85 1.61
N GLY A 78 -22.42 5.76 2.21
CA GLY A 78 -23.65 5.09 1.80
C GLY A 78 -23.47 4.29 0.51
N ILE A 79 -22.24 3.94 0.15
CA ILE A 79 -21.90 3.14 -1.02
C ILE A 79 -22.11 1.67 -0.68
N GLY A 80 -22.87 0.94 -1.51
CA GLY A 80 -23.26 -0.43 -1.26
C GLY A 80 -23.95 -1.10 -2.46
N TYR A 81 -24.95 -1.92 -2.17
CA TYR A 81 -25.65 -2.71 -3.18
C TYR A 81 -26.18 -1.85 -4.35
N GLY A 82 -25.83 -2.25 -5.56
CA GLY A 82 -26.19 -1.53 -6.81
C GLY A 82 -25.19 -0.46 -7.24
N ASP A 83 -24.26 -0.08 -6.36
CA ASP A 83 -23.20 0.89 -6.68
C ASP A 83 -21.93 0.20 -7.21
N GLU A 84 -21.14 0.94 -7.96
CA GLU A 84 -19.86 0.52 -8.50
C GLU A 84 -18.72 1.36 -7.91
N VAL A 85 -17.59 0.70 -7.62
CA VAL A 85 -16.36 1.34 -7.14
C VAL A 85 -15.20 0.92 -8.03
N ILE A 86 -14.53 1.90 -8.65
CA ILE A 86 -13.37 1.63 -9.51
C ILE A 86 -12.11 1.49 -8.65
N LEU A 87 -11.28 0.48 -8.99
CA LEU A 87 -10.00 0.21 -8.32
C LEU A 87 -8.96 -0.33 -9.31
N PRO A 88 -7.63 -0.18 -9.03
CA PRO A 88 -6.61 -0.88 -9.81
C PRO A 88 -6.59 -2.37 -9.46
N PRO A 89 -6.31 -3.28 -10.42
CA PRO A 89 -6.16 -4.70 -10.15
C PRO A 89 -4.78 -5.07 -9.56
N TYR A 90 -3.79 -4.18 -9.63
CA TYR A 90 -2.43 -4.39 -9.13
C TYR A 90 -2.30 -3.82 -7.71
N THR A 91 -2.87 -4.51 -6.73
CA THR A 91 -2.86 -4.12 -5.32
C THR A 91 -3.06 -5.32 -4.41
N PHE A 92 -3.05 -5.09 -3.11
CA PHE A 92 -3.38 -6.11 -2.12
C PHE A 92 -4.90 -6.39 -2.11
N VAL A 93 -5.27 -7.64 -1.84
CA VAL A 93 -6.67 -8.11 -1.89
C VAL A 93 -7.64 -7.33 -0.98
N ALA A 94 -7.15 -6.68 0.07
CA ALA A 94 -7.98 -5.88 0.98
C ALA A 94 -8.77 -4.77 0.27
N THR A 95 -8.21 -4.16 -0.79
CA THR A 95 -8.92 -3.14 -1.59
C THR A 95 -10.16 -3.72 -2.28
N LEU A 96 -10.05 -4.94 -2.84
CA LEU A 96 -11.19 -5.67 -3.39
C LEU A 96 -12.18 -6.07 -2.31
N SER A 97 -11.68 -6.70 -1.23
CA SER A 97 -12.52 -7.23 -0.17
C SER A 97 -13.36 -6.16 0.52
N SER A 98 -12.81 -4.98 0.76
CA SER A 98 -13.54 -3.86 1.39
C SER A 98 -14.72 -3.38 0.56
N ILE A 99 -14.59 -3.36 -0.77
CA ILE A 99 -15.67 -3.00 -1.70
C ILE A 99 -16.77 -4.07 -1.67
N VAL A 100 -16.38 -5.35 -1.72
CA VAL A 100 -17.33 -6.48 -1.64
C VAL A 100 -18.04 -6.48 -0.29
N PHE A 101 -17.34 -6.30 0.83
CA PHE A 101 -17.97 -6.26 2.17
C PHE A 101 -18.88 -5.05 2.37
N ALA A 102 -18.64 -3.95 1.68
CA ALA A 102 -19.60 -2.83 1.63
C ALA A 102 -20.85 -3.16 0.77
N GLY A 103 -20.84 -4.27 0.01
CA GLY A 103 -21.93 -4.68 -0.89
C GLY A 103 -21.86 -4.03 -2.28
N ALA A 104 -20.83 -3.24 -2.58
CA ALA A 104 -20.65 -2.58 -3.87
C ALA A 104 -19.94 -3.51 -4.88
N THR A 105 -20.13 -3.22 -6.17
CA THR A 105 -19.49 -3.97 -7.26
C THR A 105 -18.11 -3.36 -7.58
N PRO A 106 -17.00 -4.12 -7.43
CA PRO A 106 -15.68 -3.70 -7.88
C PRO A 106 -15.61 -3.62 -9.41
N VAL A 107 -15.02 -2.54 -9.92
CA VAL A 107 -14.76 -2.34 -11.36
C VAL A 107 -13.27 -2.10 -11.57
N PHE A 108 -12.61 -2.99 -12.28
CA PHE A 108 -11.16 -2.85 -12.50
C PHE A 108 -10.84 -1.88 -13.64
N ALA A 109 -9.92 -0.93 -13.37
CA ALA A 109 -9.30 -0.07 -14.36
C ALA A 109 -7.78 -0.30 -14.37
N ASP A 110 -7.17 -0.27 -15.56
CA ASP A 110 -5.77 -0.63 -15.74
C ASP A 110 -4.81 0.38 -15.10
N ILE A 111 -3.58 -0.04 -14.94
CA ILE A 111 -2.48 0.72 -14.35
C ILE A 111 -1.59 1.34 -15.43
N ALA A 112 -0.84 2.38 -15.06
CA ALA A 112 0.21 2.92 -15.88
C ALA A 112 1.48 2.04 -15.78
N ARG A 113 2.15 1.84 -16.91
CA ARG A 113 3.34 0.96 -17.01
C ARG A 113 4.54 1.50 -16.23
N GLU A 114 4.63 2.81 -16.10
CA GLU A 114 5.80 3.48 -15.56
C GLU A 114 5.96 3.29 -14.05
N ASP A 115 4.83 3.24 -13.33
CA ASP A 115 4.78 3.29 -11.86
C ASP A 115 3.82 2.28 -11.24
N TYR A 116 3.05 1.55 -12.07
CA TYR A 116 2.05 0.54 -11.68
C TYR A 116 0.88 1.12 -10.85
N LEU A 117 0.67 2.43 -10.89
CA LEU A 117 -0.47 3.11 -10.27
C LEU A 117 -1.66 3.14 -11.22
N LEU A 118 -2.86 3.34 -10.66
CA LEU A 118 -4.08 3.53 -11.44
C LEU A 118 -3.89 4.60 -12.52
N ASP A 119 -4.12 4.26 -13.80
CA ASP A 119 -3.98 5.22 -14.90
C ASP A 119 -5.25 6.06 -15.06
N PRO A 120 -5.21 7.38 -14.82
CA PRO A 120 -6.36 8.26 -15.01
C PRO A 120 -6.95 8.21 -16.43
N LYS A 121 -6.14 7.90 -17.44
CA LYS A 121 -6.57 7.79 -18.84
C LYS A 121 -7.49 6.58 -19.10
N ARG A 122 -7.49 5.60 -18.19
CA ARG A 122 -8.32 4.38 -18.29
C ARG A 122 -9.62 4.47 -17.49
N LEU A 123 -9.88 5.59 -16.81
CA LEU A 123 -11.05 5.73 -15.95
C LEU A 123 -12.34 6.04 -16.71
N GLU A 124 -12.27 6.91 -17.71
CA GLU A 124 -13.48 7.38 -18.41
C GLU A 124 -14.30 6.25 -19.05
N GLU A 125 -13.62 5.22 -19.57
CA GLU A 125 -14.25 4.04 -20.16
C GLU A 125 -14.89 3.08 -19.14
N LYS A 126 -14.55 3.25 -17.86
CA LYS A 126 -15.04 2.43 -16.75
C LYS A 126 -16.15 3.10 -15.93
N ILE A 127 -16.33 4.39 -16.10
CA ILE A 127 -17.36 5.15 -15.36
C ILE A 127 -18.75 4.90 -15.96
N THR A 128 -19.68 4.45 -15.12
CA THR A 128 -21.09 4.24 -15.45
C THR A 128 -21.99 5.10 -14.56
N PRO A 129 -23.31 5.17 -14.81
CA PRO A 129 -24.24 5.83 -13.89
C PRO A 129 -24.30 5.24 -12.48
N ARG A 130 -23.78 4.02 -12.26
CA ARG A 130 -23.70 3.37 -10.95
C ARG A 130 -22.39 3.66 -10.23
N THR A 131 -21.38 4.18 -10.91
CA THR A 131 -20.09 4.49 -10.27
C THR A 131 -20.29 5.57 -9.21
N ARG A 132 -19.75 5.34 -8.00
CA ARG A 132 -19.84 6.27 -6.85
C ARG A 132 -18.47 6.72 -6.36
N ALA A 133 -17.47 5.88 -6.48
CA ALA A 133 -16.13 6.19 -5.98
C ALA A 133 -15.03 5.58 -6.85
N ILE A 134 -13.85 6.17 -6.72
CA ILE A 134 -12.58 5.63 -7.21
C ILE A 134 -11.71 5.39 -5.99
N VAL A 135 -11.18 4.17 -5.83
CA VAL A 135 -10.14 3.86 -4.85
C VAL A 135 -8.80 3.90 -5.57
N ALA A 136 -8.03 4.95 -5.29
CA ALA A 136 -6.70 5.13 -5.84
C ALA A 136 -5.65 4.62 -4.83
N VAL A 137 -5.00 3.51 -5.16
CA VAL A 137 -4.02 2.88 -4.28
C VAL A 137 -2.64 3.49 -4.49
N ALA A 138 -2.03 3.96 -3.41
CA ALA A 138 -0.65 4.45 -3.39
C ALA A 138 0.34 3.28 -3.27
N VAL A 139 0.37 2.41 -4.29
CA VAL A 139 1.21 1.20 -4.33
C VAL A 139 2.67 1.57 -4.11
N ALA A 140 3.39 0.71 -3.39
CA ALA A 140 4.81 0.86 -3.07
C ALA A 140 5.16 2.08 -2.19
N GLY A 141 4.17 2.87 -1.79
CA GLY A 141 4.40 4.14 -1.10
C GLY A 141 4.49 5.34 -2.03
N CYS A 142 4.09 5.16 -3.28
CA CYS A 142 4.07 6.18 -4.33
C CYS A 142 2.69 6.85 -4.40
N PRO A 143 2.57 8.19 -4.26
CA PRO A 143 1.31 8.88 -4.50
C PRO A 143 0.80 8.66 -5.93
N PRO A 144 -0.49 8.31 -6.12
CA PRO A 144 -1.09 8.28 -7.46
C PRO A 144 -1.22 9.71 -8.02
N ARG A 145 -1.58 9.84 -9.30
CA ARG A 145 -1.75 11.14 -9.97
C ARG A 145 -2.94 11.90 -9.42
N ILE A 146 -2.79 12.48 -8.22
CA ILE A 146 -3.85 13.05 -7.40
C ILE A 146 -4.62 14.14 -8.15
N ASP A 147 -3.92 15.07 -8.82
CA ASP A 147 -4.56 16.21 -9.49
C ASP A 147 -5.56 15.74 -10.57
N GLU A 148 -5.16 14.77 -11.39
CA GLU A 148 -5.99 14.20 -12.46
C GLU A 148 -7.17 13.41 -11.90
N LEU A 149 -6.93 12.64 -10.83
CA LEU A 149 -7.97 11.85 -10.18
C LEU A 149 -9.02 12.74 -9.49
N GLU A 150 -8.59 13.78 -8.76
CA GLU A 150 -9.48 14.77 -8.15
C GLU A 150 -10.32 15.52 -9.22
N GLU A 151 -9.71 15.88 -10.36
CA GLU A 151 -10.43 16.53 -11.44
C GLU A 151 -11.49 15.63 -12.07
N ILE A 152 -11.17 14.35 -12.32
CA ILE A 152 -12.14 13.38 -12.83
C ILE A 152 -13.29 13.20 -11.83
N CYS A 153 -12.98 12.99 -10.55
CA CYS A 153 -13.98 12.80 -9.51
C CYS A 153 -14.89 14.04 -9.39
N ARG A 154 -14.32 15.23 -9.36
CA ARG A 154 -15.08 16.49 -9.30
C ARG A 154 -16.03 16.65 -10.50
N ARG A 155 -15.54 16.39 -11.71
CA ARG A 155 -16.33 16.53 -12.95
C ARG A 155 -17.45 15.50 -13.04
N ARG A 156 -17.25 14.30 -12.52
CA ARG A 156 -18.18 13.18 -12.56
C ARG A 156 -19.04 13.03 -11.30
N GLY A 157 -18.82 13.85 -10.28
CA GLY A 157 -19.53 13.75 -9.00
C GLY A 157 -19.20 12.48 -8.21
N LEU A 158 -17.97 11.95 -8.36
CA LEU A 158 -17.50 10.75 -7.70
C LEU A 158 -16.69 11.09 -6.43
N ARG A 159 -16.56 10.14 -5.52
CA ARG A 159 -15.66 10.23 -4.37
C ARG A 159 -14.27 9.67 -4.70
N LEU A 160 -13.22 10.40 -4.33
CA LEU A 160 -11.85 9.90 -4.41
C LEU A 160 -11.41 9.38 -3.05
N ILE A 161 -11.24 8.07 -2.93
CA ILE A 161 -10.72 7.39 -1.75
C ILE A 161 -9.25 7.06 -2.02
N VAL A 162 -8.33 7.60 -1.23
CA VAL A 162 -6.91 7.29 -1.35
C VAL A 162 -6.57 6.14 -0.41
N ASP A 163 -6.26 4.97 -0.97
CA ASP A 163 -5.69 3.86 -0.21
C ASP A 163 -4.19 4.11 0.00
N ALA A 164 -3.87 4.76 1.11
CA ALA A 164 -2.52 5.10 1.55
C ALA A 164 -1.90 4.03 2.46
N ALA A 165 -2.40 2.78 2.42
CA ALA A 165 -1.93 1.67 3.26
C ALA A 165 -0.42 1.39 3.14
N GLN A 166 0.23 1.88 2.12
CA GLN A 166 1.66 1.73 1.86
C GLN A 166 2.39 3.08 1.83
N ALA A 167 1.70 4.22 2.04
CA ALA A 167 2.21 5.52 1.67
C ALA A 167 2.25 6.57 2.79
N VAL A 168 2.13 6.16 4.06
CA VAL A 168 2.25 7.11 5.17
C VAL A 168 3.60 7.82 5.12
N GLY A 169 3.56 9.14 5.07
CA GLY A 169 4.73 10.01 4.91
C GLY A 169 5.00 10.45 3.48
N ALA A 170 4.38 9.83 2.47
CA ALA A 170 4.45 10.32 1.10
C ALA A 170 3.72 11.65 0.92
N ALA A 171 4.10 12.41 -0.12
CA ALA A 171 3.48 13.68 -0.46
C ALA A 171 3.40 13.90 -1.98
N TRP A 172 2.28 14.48 -2.41
CA TRP A 172 2.04 14.96 -3.75
C TRP A 172 2.03 16.48 -3.75
N ARG A 173 2.94 17.12 -4.46
CA ARG A 173 3.20 18.56 -4.32
C ARG A 173 3.25 18.89 -2.83
N ASP A 174 3.79 19.16 -2.04
CA ASP A 174 3.84 19.44 -0.59
C ASP A 174 2.57 19.05 0.24
N ARG A 175 1.55 18.42 -0.38
CA ARG A 175 0.37 17.91 0.30
C ARG A 175 0.59 16.46 0.73
N ARG A 176 0.54 16.20 2.04
CA ARG A 176 0.69 14.85 2.58
C ARG A 176 -0.39 13.92 2.02
N ILE A 177 -0.03 12.68 1.68
CA ILE A 177 -0.96 11.72 1.04
C ILE A 177 -2.24 11.49 1.85
N CYS A 178 -2.15 11.55 3.18
CA CYS A 178 -3.30 11.45 4.09
C CYS A 178 -4.26 12.66 4.02
N ALA A 179 -3.89 13.74 3.33
CA ALA A 179 -4.72 14.91 3.07
C ALA A 179 -5.16 15.02 1.60
N CYS A 180 -4.91 13.99 0.79
CA CYS A 180 -5.29 13.93 -0.62
C CYS A 180 -6.62 13.19 -0.81
N GLY A 181 -7.36 13.54 -1.88
CA GLY A 181 -8.69 13.02 -2.14
C GLY A 181 -9.74 13.53 -1.14
N ASP A 182 -10.92 12.94 -1.13
CA ASP A 182 -11.98 13.24 -0.16
C ASP A 182 -11.68 12.59 1.21
N VAL A 183 -10.98 11.45 1.20
CA VAL A 183 -10.66 10.64 2.37
C VAL A 183 -9.47 9.74 2.08
N ALA A 184 -8.61 9.50 3.07
CA ALA A 184 -7.55 8.53 2.96
C ALA A 184 -7.67 7.41 4.00
N SER A 185 -7.28 6.20 3.59
CA SER A 185 -7.20 5.00 4.42
C SER A 185 -5.74 4.59 4.58
N VAL A 186 -5.31 4.30 5.80
CA VAL A 186 -3.97 3.84 6.14
C VAL A 186 -4.04 2.47 6.80
N SER A 187 -3.06 1.61 6.53
CA SER A 187 -2.85 0.37 7.26
C SER A 187 -1.63 0.48 8.16
N CYS A 188 -1.75 0.01 9.40
CA CYS A 188 -0.67 -0.09 10.37
C CYS A 188 -0.35 -1.57 10.70
N GLN A 189 -0.60 -2.48 9.74
CA GLN A 189 -0.25 -3.89 9.85
C GLN A 189 1.28 -4.08 9.93
N ASN A 190 1.74 -5.17 10.51
CA ASN A 190 3.15 -5.41 10.88
C ASN A 190 4.19 -5.12 9.79
N THR A 191 3.87 -5.30 8.51
CA THR A 191 4.81 -5.07 7.41
C THR A 191 4.87 -3.61 6.94
N LYS A 192 3.95 -2.76 7.40
CA LYS A 192 3.81 -1.37 6.95
C LYS A 192 4.90 -0.46 7.53
N ASN A 193 5.18 0.65 6.85
CA ASN A 193 6.17 1.65 7.26
C ASN A 193 5.87 2.29 8.62
N LEU A 194 4.59 2.41 8.94
CA LEU A 194 4.09 2.74 10.27
C LEU A 194 3.30 1.54 10.77
N THR A 195 3.70 0.94 11.87
CA THR A 195 3.07 -0.30 12.35
C THR A 195 2.79 -0.30 13.84
N CYS A 196 1.74 -1.03 14.22
CA CYS A 196 1.41 -1.39 15.60
C CYS A 196 0.99 -2.88 15.71
N GLY A 197 1.43 -3.72 14.74
CA GLY A 197 1.01 -5.10 14.61
C GLY A 197 -0.23 -5.23 13.72
N GLU A 198 -1.37 -4.79 14.21
CA GLU A 198 -2.61 -4.58 13.44
C GLU A 198 -3.19 -3.20 13.79
N GLY A 199 -3.64 -2.47 12.78
CA GLY A 199 -4.24 -1.14 12.95
C GLY A 199 -4.59 -0.52 11.60
N GLY A 200 -5.46 0.48 11.64
CA GLY A 200 -5.83 1.32 10.51
C GLY A 200 -6.05 2.77 10.94
N ILE A 201 -6.01 3.68 9.98
CA ILE A 201 -6.31 5.09 10.21
C ILE A 201 -7.17 5.58 9.05
N ILE A 202 -8.20 6.36 9.35
CA ILE A 202 -8.99 7.11 8.37
C ILE A 202 -8.75 8.59 8.59
N THR A 203 -8.46 9.34 7.52
CA THR A 203 -8.29 10.80 7.60
C THR A 203 -9.17 11.50 6.57
N THR A 204 -9.79 12.61 6.95
CA THR A 204 -10.63 13.41 6.05
C THR A 204 -10.73 14.85 6.48
N ASN A 205 -11.07 15.74 5.54
CA ASN A 205 -11.47 17.12 5.80
C ASN A 205 -12.99 17.33 5.65
N ASP A 206 -13.74 16.29 5.30
CA ASP A 206 -15.21 16.31 5.15
C ASP A 206 -15.87 16.12 6.53
N ASP A 207 -16.44 17.20 7.06
CA ASP A 207 -17.10 17.19 8.38
C ASP A 207 -18.34 16.26 8.42
N ALA A 208 -19.06 16.13 7.28
CA ALA A 208 -20.22 15.25 7.19
C ALA A 208 -19.82 13.78 7.17
N LEU A 209 -18.73 13.42 6.44
CA LEU A 209 -18.17 12.07 6.48
C LEU A 209 -17.65 11.73 7.88
N ALA A 210 -16.93 12.65 8.51
CA ALA A 210 -16.39 12.46 9.88
C ALA A 210 -17.52 12.20 10.89
N GLN A 211 -18.63 12.94 10.81
CA GLN A 211 -19.78 12.69 11.67
C GLN A 211 -20.37 11.30 11.46
N ARG A 212 -20.54 10.84 10.22
CA ARG A 212 -21.05 9.50 9.91
C ARG A 212 -20.10 8.40 10.42
N LEU A 213 -18.80 8.57 10.20
CA LEU A 213 -17.77 7.64 10.72
C LEU A 213 -17.83 7.55 12.24
N SER A 214 -17.95 8.70 12.94
CA SER A 214 -18.08 8.74 14.40
C SER A 214 -19.31 7.96 14.87
N ILE A 215 -20.47 8.14 14.22
CA ILE A 215 -21.69 7.39 14.56
C ILE A 215 -21.50 5.89 14.34
N ILE A 216 -20.98 5.47 13.18
CA ILE A 216 -20.76 4.06 12.86
C ILE A 216 -19.82 3.43 13.88
N LEU A 217 -18.68 4.07 14.19
CA LEU A 217 -17.67 3.59 15.14
C LEU A 217 -18.18 3.57 16.59
N ASN A 218 -19.20 4.36 16.92
CA ASN A 218 -19.87 4.37 18.23
C ASN A 218 -21.09 3.43 18.28
N GLY A 219 -21.07 2.32 17.52
CA GLY A 219 -22.15 1.34 17.48
C GLY A 219 -23.46 1.86 16.88
N GLY A 220 -23.43 2.99 16.15
CA GLY A 220 -24.62 3.63 15.59
C GLY A 220 -25.30 4.65 16.53
N LEU A 221 -24.65 4.97 17.67
CA LEU A 221 -25.20 5.84 18.70
C LEU A 221 -24.90 7.32 18.39
N SER A 222 -25.94 8.16 18.38
CA SER A 222 -25.87 9.63 18.35
C SER A 222 -26.91 10.23 19.29
N ASP A 223 -26.49 11.19 20.11
CA ASP A 223 -27.37 11.90 21.05
C ASP A 223 -28.23 10.97 21.92
N GLY A 224 -27.61 9.88 22.40
CA GLY A 224 -28.27 8.88 23.25
C GLY A 224 -29.25 7.97 22.55
N LYS A 225 -29.31 7.97 21.21
CA LYS A 225 -30.19 7.13 20.40
C LYS A 225 -29.40 6.34 19.36
N TYR A 226 -29.77 5.09 19.11
CA TYR A 226 -29.27 4.31 18.00
C TYR A 226 -29.96 4.75 16.71
N VAL A 227 -29.25 5.53 15.88
CA VAL A 227 -29.75 6.15 14.66
C VAL A 227 -29.36 5.37 13.39
N SER A 228 -28.40 4.45 13.52
CA SER A 228 -27.98 3.55 12.44
C SER A 228 -27.44 2.24 13.02
N VAL A 229 -27.18 1.25 12.14
CA VAL A 229 -26.37 0.09 12.50
C VAL A 229 -24.90 0.48 12.48
N GLY A 230 -24.21 0.29 13.60
CA GLY A 230 -22.80 0.59 13.76
C GLY A 230 -22.00 -0.64 14.19
N GLN A 231 -20.69 -0.49 14.24
CA GLN A 231 -19.75 -1.53 14.64
C GLN A 231 -18.63 -0.91 15.48
N ASP A 232 -18.20 -1.59 16.53
CA ASP A 232 -17.01 -1.19 17.28
C ASP A 232 -15.77 -1.74 16.57
N HIS A 233 -15.19 -0.91 15.73
CA HIS A 233 -13.92 -1.16 15.06
C HIS A 233 -12.84 -0.17 15.47
N THR A 234 -12.98 0.43 16.65
CA THR A 234 -11.98 1.37 17.17
C THR A 234 -10.68 0.64 17.55
N MET A 235 -9.55 1.32 17.39
CA MET A 235 -8.25 0.81 17.82
C MET A 235 -8.17 0.75 19.35
N GLY A 236 -7.68 -0.35 19.92
CA GLY A 236 -7.46 -0.49 21.36
C GLY A 236 -6.30 0.37 21.88
N GLU A 237 -6.35 0.72 23.18
CA GLU A 237 -5.38 1.61 23.83
C GLU A 237 -3.93 1.13 23.79
N LEU A 238 -3.68 -0.17 23.98
CA LEU A 238 -2.31 -0.73 23.90
C LEU A 238 -1.74 -0.64 22.48
N THR A 239 -2.58 -0.90 21.48
CA THR A 239 -2.23 -0.77 20.07
C THR A 239 -1.94 0.69 19.70
N ALA A 240 -2.79 1.63 20.14
CA ALA A 240 -2.58 3.07 19.96
C ALA A 240 -1.30 3.58 20.65
N THR A 241 -0.97 3.01 21.82
CA THR A 241 0.28 3.31 22.52
C THR A 241 1.50 2.89 21.71
N LEU A 242 1.49 1.68 21.15
CA LEU A 242 2.57 1.19 20.28
C LEU A 242 2.64 2.03 19.00
N LEU A 243 1.49 2.36 18.41
CA LEU A 243 1.43 3.19 17.20
C LEU A 243 2.05 4.57 17.44
N THR A 244 1.79 5.19 18.60
CA THR A 244 2.38 6.48 19.00
C THR A 244 3.90 6.41 19.06
N SER A 245 4.48 5.34 19.63
CA SER A 245 5.94 5.19 19.70
C SER A 245 6.59 4.95 18.35
N GLN A 246 5.95 4.16 17.48
CA GLN A 246 6.43 3.92 16.12
C GLN A 246 6.29 5.17 15.24
N TYR A 247 5.20 5.93 15.42
CA TYR A 247 4.98 7.18 14.70
C TYR A 247 6.10 8.21 14.94
N ALA A 248 6.67 8.25 16.14
CA ALA A 248 7.78 9.15 16.47
C ALA A 248 9.05 8.89 15.63
N LYS A 249 9.20 7.72 15.00
CA LYS A 249 10.35 7.35 14.18
C LYS A 249 10.10 7.56 12.69
N LEU A 250 8.85 7.70 12.28
CA LEU A 250 8.41 7.57 10.88
C LEU A 250 9.17 8.48 9.92
N GLU A 251 9.30 9.77 10.21
CA GLU A 251 9.93 10.73 9.29
C GLU A 251 11.42 10.41 9.07
N GLY A 252 12.14 10.03 10.14
CA GLY A 252 13.55 9.64 10.03
C GLY A 252 13.73 8.35 9.23
N GLU A 253 12.82 7.39 9.38
CA GLU A 253 12.86 6.14 8.63
C GLU A 253 12.47 6.31 7.17
N ILE A 254 11.57 7.25 6.84
CA ILE A 254 11.24 7.60 5.45
C ILE A 254 12.47 8.25 4.78
N ALA A 255 13.08 9.24 5.41
CA ALA A 255 14.27 9.89 4.87
C ALA A 255 15.41 8.89 4.62
N LEU A 256 15.56 7.88 5.49
CA LEU A 256 16.53 6.80 5.33
C LEU A 256 16.21 5.94 4.10
N ARG A 257 14.92 5.57 3.91
CA ARG A 257 14.47 4.79 2.73
C ARG A 257 14.67 5.56 1.43
N GLU A 258 14.30 6.86 1.39
CA GLU A 258 14.51 7.72 0.21
C GLU A 258 15.99 7.81 -0.17
N ARG A 259 16.86 8.06 0.81
CA ARG A 259 18.31 8.12 0.60
C ARG A 259 18.86 6.81 0.02
N ASN A 260 18.48 5.68 0.60
CA ASN A 260 18.97 4.37 0.16
C ASN A 260 18.36 3.94 -1.18
N ALA A 261 17.10 4.29 -1.45
CA ALA A 261 16.46 4.06 -2.75
C ALA A 261 17.13 4.87 -3.86
N ALA A 262 17.44 6.14 -3.59
CA ALA A 262 18.17 6.98 -4.55
C ALA A 262 19.57 6.43 -4.84
N TYR A 263 20.29 5.98 -3.81
CA TYR A 263 21.60 5.34 -3.98
C TYR A 263 21.51 4.08 -4.82
N LEU A 264 20.57 3.18 -4.50
CA LEU A 264 20.35 1.94 -5.26
C LEU A 264 19.99 2.25 -6.72
N SER A 265 19.08 3.21 -6.96
CA SER A 265 18.72 3.63 -8.32
C SER A 265 19.93 4.11 -9.11
N GLY A 266 20.85 4.84 -8.45
CA GLY A 266 22.13 5.26 -9.05
C GLY A 266 23.02 4.09 -9.44
N ARG A 267 23.04 3.00 -8.63
CA ARG A 267 23.80 1.77 -8.93
C ARG A 267 23.20 0.97 -10.08
N LEU A 268 21.87 1.00 -10.24
CA LEU A 268 21.15 0.20 -11.24
C LEU A 268 20.96 0.91 -12.59
N LYS A 269 21.14 2.22 -12.68
CA LYS A 269 20.77 3.06 -13.83
C LYS A 269 21.36 2.62 -15.19
N ASP A 270 22.57 2.06 -15.15
CA ASP A 270 23.31 1.68 -16.36
C ASP A 270 23.15 0.18 -16.71
N LEU A 271 22.34 -0.58 -15.93
CA LEU A 271 22.04 -1.97 -16.21
C LEU A 271 20.91 -2.08 -17.24
N PRO A 272 21.12 -2.75 -18.40
CA PRO A 272 20.16 -2.72 -19.50
C PRO A 272 18.88 -3.53 -19.24
N PHE A 273 18.91 -4.42 -18.27
CA PHE A 273 17.85 -5.40 -18.00
C PHE A 273 16.90 -5.02 -16.87
N VAL A 274 17.19 -3.94 -16.14
CA VAL A 274 16.37 -3.50 -15.00
C VAL A 274 16.25 -1.98 -14.96
N HIS A 275 15.05 -1.51 -14.68
CA HIS A 275 14.75 -0.08 -14.54
C HIS A 275 14.07 0.15 -13.18
N SER A 276 14.51 1.13 -12.43
CA SER A 276 13.74 1.66 -11.29
C SER A 276 12.43 2.26 -11.82
N ALA A 277 11.35 2.17 -11.04
CA ALA A 277 10.09 2.80 -11.41
C ALA A 277 10.29 4.31 -11.64
N ALA A 278 9.67 4.83 -12.71
CA ALA A 278 9.73 6.25 -13.04
C ALA A 278 8.56 6.98 -12.38
N TYR A 279 8.86 7.84 -11.43
CA TYR A 279 7.86 8.56 -10.66
C TYR A 279 7.62 9.97 -11.22
N ASP A 280 6.37 10.42 -11.07
CA ASP A 280 5.95 11.78 -11.46
C ASP A 280 6.75 12.84 -10.67
N ALA A 281 7.26 13.87 -11.35
CA ALA A 281 8.04 14.94 -10.74
C ALA A 281 7.25 15.78 -9.70
N ARG A 282 5.94 15.65 -9.65
CA ARG A 282 5.07 16.28 -8.63
C ARG A 282 5.09 15.56 -7.28
N ILE A 283 5.68 14.36 -7.21
CA ILE A 283 5.88 13.64 -5.95
C ILE A 283 7.06 14.27 -5.20
N THR A 284 6.77 14.90 -4.07
CA THR A 284 7.77 15.59 -3.25
C THR A 284 8.28 14.73 -2.08
N ALA A 285 7.61 13.63 -1.76
CA ALA A 285 8.08 12.59 -0.84
C ALA A 285 7.50 11.23 -1.23
N HIS A 286 8.34 10.18 -1.19
CA HIS A 286 7.96 8.80 -1.49
C HIS A 286 8.19 7.92 -0.26
N ALA A 287 7.18 7.16 0.19
CA ALA A 287 7.32 6.38 1.42
C ALA A 287 8.18 5.12 1.29
N TYR A 288 8.42 4.65 0.07
CA TYR A 288 9.20 3.43 -0.22
C TYR A 288 8.82 2.23 0.65
N HIS A 289 7.51 1.93 0.69
CA HIS A 289 7.06 0.65 1.26
C HIS A 289 7.61 -0.54 0.47
N LEU A 290 7.75 -0.35 -0.83
CA LEU A 290 8.43 -1.26 -1.73
C LEU A 290 9.36 -0.44 -2.63
N TYR A 291 10.52 -0.98 -2.95
CA TYR A 291 11.35 -0.45 -4.03
C TYR A 291 10.98 -1.20 -5.30
N LEU A 292 10.18 -0.57 -6.14
CA LEU A 292 9.70 -1.16 -7.40
C LEU A 292 10.77 -1.11 -8.49
N MET A 293 10.87 -2.20 -9.21
CA MET A 293 11.70 -2.36 -10.40
C MET A 293 10.88 -2.99 -11.52
N ARG A 294 11.26 -2.66 -12.74
CA ARG A 294 10.78 -3.29 -13.95
C ARG A 294 11.94 -3.98 -14.64
N PHE A 295 11.85 -5.28 -14.81
CA PHE A 295 12.77 -6.04 -15.63
C PHE A 295 12.40 -5.92 -17.11
N ASP A 296 13.39 -5.69 -17.97
CA ASP A 296 13.18 -5.67 -19.40
C ASP A 296 13.11 -7.10 -19.93
N ARG A 297 11.87 -7.53 -20.27
CA ARG A 297 11.59 -8.88 -20.73
C ARG A 297 12.39 -9.24 -21.99
N ASP A 298 12.50 -8.30 -22.93
CA ASP A 298 13.11 -8.57 -24.23
C ASP A 298 14.62 -8.67 -24.07
N VAL A 299 15.25 -7.81 -23.28
CA VAL A 299 16.67 -7.88 -22.93
C VAL A 299 17.01 -9.17 -22.16
N LEU A 300 16.14 -9.62 -21.25
CA LEU A 300 16.33 -10.91 -20.58
C LEU A 300 16.21 -12.09 -21.57
N ALA A 301 15.24 -12.03 -22.47
CA ALA A 301 14.98 -13.07 -23.46
C ALA A 301 16.12 -13.23 -24.48
N GLU A 302 16.81 -12.15 -24.87
CA GLU A 302 18.02 -12.21 -25.72
C GLU A 302 19.12 -13.09 -25.11
N ARG A 303 19.16 -13.19 -23.78
CA ARG A 303 20.07 -14.08 -23.06
C ARG A 303 19.43 -15.43 -22.69
N GLY A 304 18.21 -15.71 -23.15
CA GLY A 304 17.49 -16.96 -22.85
C GLY A 304 17.03 -17.08 -21.39
N ILE A 305 16.84 -15.96 -20.70
CA ILE A 305 16.42 -15.89 -19.30
C ILE A 305 15.02 -15.30 -19.23
N ASP A 306 14.21 -15.74 -18.29
CA ASP A 306 12.99 -15.07 -17.88
C ASP A 306 13.14 -14.43 -16.49
N ARG A 307 12.24 -13.48 -16.15
CA ARG A 307 12.23 -12.81 -14.85
C ARG A 307 12.18 -13.81 -13.69
N ARG A 308 11.39 -14.87 -13.76
CA ARG A 308 11.19 -15.83 -12.67
C ARG A 308 12.51 -16.54 -12.33
N ARG A 309 13.26 -16.98 -13.33
CA ARG A 309 14.58 -17.60 -13.15
C ARG A 309 15.58 -16.60 -12.58
N PHE A 310 15.58 -15.37 -13.08
CA PHE A 310 16.45 -14.30 -12.59
C PHE A 310 16.19 -14.01 -11.09
N LEU A 311 14.92 -13.84 -10.69
CA LEU A 311 14.57 -13.63 -9.28
C LEU A 311 14.90 -14.83 -8.40
N LYS A 312 14.78 -16.05 -8.90
CA LYS A 312 15.17 -17.28 -8.20
C LYS A 312 16.67 -17.28 -7.91
N ALA A 313 17.50 -16.89 -8.89
CA ALA A 313 18.93 -16.76 -8.71
C ALA A 313 19.31 -15.66 -7.71
N LEU A 314 18.66 -14.48 -7.78
CA LEU A 314 18.87 -13.38 -6.81
C LEU A 314 18.53 -13.79 -5.37
N ASN A 315 17.44 -14.53 -5.16
CA ASN A 315 17.11 -15.04 -3.83
C ASN A 315 18.18 -16.01 -3.31
N ALA A 316 18.78 -16.82 -4.17
CA ALA A 316 19.90 -17.68 -3.79
C ALA A 316 21.20 -16.89 -3.47
N GLU A 317 21.39 -15.73 -4.09
CA GLU A 317 22.49 -14.81 -3.76
C GLU A 317 22.27 -14.05 -2.42
N GLY A 318 21.15 -14.31 -1.73
CA GLY A 318 20.84 -13.73 -0.42
C GLY A 318 20.04 -12.42 -0.50
N ILE A 319 19.47 -12.09 -1.66
CA ILE A 319 18.64 -10.90 -1.87
C ILE A 319 17.16 -11.30 -1.91
N PRO A 320 16.36 -11.02 -0.85
CA PRO A 320 14.94 -11.35 -0.82
C PRO A 320 14.15 -10.40 -1.73
N ILE A 321 13.88 -10.85 -2.94
CA ILE A 321 13.16 -10.12 -3.97
C ILE A 321 11.88 -10.87 -4.37
N SER A 322 10.79 -10.13 -4.63
CA SER A 322 9.48 -10.67 -5.02
C SER A 322 9.12 -10.27 -6.46
N ALA A 323 8.30 -11.09 -7.11
CA ALA A 323 7.78 -10.88 -8.47
C ALA A 323 6.60 -9.87 -8.56
N GLY A 324 6.21 -9.25 -7.47
CA GLY A 324 5.10 -8.31 -7.47
C GLY A 324 3.74 -8.90 -7.11
N TYR A 325 2.67 -8.11 -7.26
CA TYR A 325 1.30 -8.54 -7.06
C TYR A 325 0.81 -9.39 -8.25
N MET A 326 -0.02 -10.38 -7.94
CA MET A 326 -0.87 -11.03 -8.94
C MET A 326 -2.12 -10.18 -9.17
N PRO A 327 -2.67 -10.14 -10.39
CA PRO A 327 -3.86 -9.34 -10.67
C PRO A 327 -5.06 -9.83 -9.85
N LEU A 328 -5.78 -8.93 -9.18
CA LEU A 328 -6.93 -9.28 -8.35
C LEU A 328 -8.03 -10.03 -9.10
N TYR A 329 -8.22 -9.75 -10.39
CA TYR A 329 -9.20 -10.45 -11.22
C TYR A 329 -8.87 -11.94 -11.47
N THR A 330 -7.66 -12.39 -11.10
CA THR A 330 -7.28 -13.82 -11.20
C THR A 330 -7.54 -14.59 -9.91
N PHE A 331 -7.91 -13.92 -8.83
CA PHE A 331 -8.13 -14.58 -7.54
C PHE A 331 -9.50 -15.27 -7.51
N PRO A 332 -9.59 -16.53 -7.05
CA PRO A 332 -10.86 -17.24 -6.97
C PRO A 332 -11.95 -16.49 -6.19
N CYS A 333 -11.56 -15.68 -5.20
CA CYS A 333 -12.51 -14.90 -4.43
C CYS A 333 -13.23 -13.83 -5.27
N ALA A 334 -12.65 -13.34 -6.38
CA ALA A 334 -13.30 -12.37 -7.25
C ALA A 334 -14.53 -12.93 -7.98
N THR A 335 -14.57 -14.23 -8.21
CA THR A 335 -15.67 -14.93 -8.91
C THR A 335 -16.37 -15.99 -8.05
N SER A 336 -16.17 -15.94 -6.72
CA SER A 336 -16.78 -16.91 -5.83
C SER A 336 -18.30 -16.70 -5.72
N PRO A 337 -19.08 -17.77 -5.50
CA PRO A 337 -20.53 -17.65 -5.28
C PRO A 337 -20.89 -16.71 -4.11
N ASP A 338 -20.03 -16.65 -3.09
CA ASP A 338 -20.25 -15.75 -1.95
C ASP A 338 -20.08 -14.29 -2.35
N THR A 339 -19.06 -13.96 -3.16
CA THR A 339 -18.87 -12.62 -3.72
C THR A 339 -20.06 -12.23 -4.60
N GLU A 340 -20.43 -13.07 -5.57
CA GLU A 340 -21.57 -12.81 -6.46
C GLU A 340 -22.87 -12.57 -5.68
N ARG A 341 -23.11 -13.32 -4.62
CA ARG A 341 -24.27 -13.15 -3.73
C ARG A 341 -24.22 -11.82 -2.98
N THR A 342 -23.03 -11.46 -2.45
CA THR A 342 -22.85 -10.26 -1.64
C THR A 342 -23.09 -8.99 -2.44
N ILE A 343 -22.58 -8.93 -3.68
CA ILE A 343 -22.74 -7.74 -4.55
C ILE A 343 -23.99 -7.80 -5.45
N GLY A 344 -24.70 -8.95 -5.47
CA GLY A 344 -25.87 -9.19 -6.32
C GLY A 344 -25.56 -9.24 -7.81
N GLY A 345 -24.35 -9.62 -8.21
CA GLY A 345 -23.90 -9.63 -9.61
C GLY A 345 -22.55 -10.28 -9.79
N LYS A 346 -21.93 -10.03 -10.93
CA LYS A 346 -20.60 -10.58 -11.28
C LYS A 346 -19.59 -9.45 -11.42
N ILE A 347 -18.35 -9.71 -11.04
CA ILE A 347 -17.20 -8.85 -11.30
C ILE A 347 -16.70 -9.17 -12.72
N ASP A 348 -16.43 -8.13 -13.52
CA ASP A 348 -15.71 -8.29 -14.79
C ASP A 348 -14.23 -8.61 -14.50
N VAL A 349 -13.83 -9.83 -14.82
CA VAL A 349 -12.47 -10.35 -14.61
C VAL A 349 -11.65 -10.39 -15.90
N THR A 350 -12.06 -9.64 -16.91
CA THR A 350 -11.30 -9.54 -18.19
C THR A 350 -9.89 -9.02 -17.90
N PRO A 351 -8.85 -9.73 -18.40
CA PRO A 351 -7.47 -9.32 -18.19
C PRO A 351 -7.19 -7.91 -18.73
N LEU A 352 -6.45 -7.13 -17.95
CA LEU A 352 -6.02 -5.77 -18.31
C LEU A 352 -4.54 -5.79 -18.67
N ALA A 353 -4.20 -5.17 -19.81
CA ALA A 353 -2.94 -5.39 -20.49
C ALA A 353 -1.70 -5.01 -19.67
N GLU A 354 -1.71 -3.81 -19.07
CA GLU A 354 -0.53 -3.35 -18.31
C GLU A 354 -0.41 -4.05 -16.96
N CYS A 355 -1.53 -4.33 -16.28
CA CYS A 355 -1.51 -5.13 -15.06
C CYS A 355 -1.03 -6.56 -15.32
N HIS A 356 -1.47 -7.18 -16.40
CA HIS A 356 -1.01 -8.52 -16.81
C HIS A 356 0.50 -8.54 -17.03
N ARG A 357 1.00 -7.59 -17.82
CA ARG A 357 2.43 -7.44 -18.11
C ARG A 357 3.26 -7.23 -16.84
N ALA A 358 2.84 -6.28 -15.99
CA ALA A 358 3.50 -6.04 -14.71
C ALA A 358 3.58 -7.32 -13.88
N SER A 359 2.47 -8.02 -13.70
CA SER A 359 2.38 -9.18 -12.81
C SER A 359 3.16 -10.39 -13.29
N TYR A 360 3.11 -10.70 -14.58
CA TYR A 360 3.67 -11.94 -15.11
C TYR A 360 5.04 -11.80 -15.74
N GLU A 361 5.40 -10.58 -16.21
CA GLU A 361 6.57 -10.42 -17.08
C GLU A 361 7.64 -9.49 -16.52
N GLU A 362 7.27 -8.33 -15.91
CA GLU A 362 8.19 -7.23 -15.67
C GLU A 362 8.46 -6.89 -14.21
N ALA A 363 7.43 -6.86 -13.35
CA ALA A 363 7.55 -6.29 -12.02
C ALA A 363 8.40 -7.13 -11.06
N ALA A 364 9.18 -6.44 -10.23
CA ALA A 364 9.79 -6.98 -9.04
C ALA A 364 9.92 -5.90 -7.98
N TRP A 365 10.05 -6.30 -6.73
CA TRP A 365 10.29 -5.35 -5.65
C TRP A 365 11.13 -5.91 -4.51
N LEU A 366 11.77 -4.98 -3.80
CA LEU A 366 12.34 -5.18 -2.48
C LEU A 366 11.41 -4.58 -1.44
N THR A 367 11.30 -5.21 -0.29
CA THR A 367 10.48 -4.70 0.83
C THR A 367 11.19 -3.59 1.60
N GLN A 368 10.44 -2.72 2.25
CA GLN A 368 10.89 -1.49 2.91
C GLN A 368 12.01 -1.69 3.94
N ASN A 369 12.08 -2.86 4.58
CA ASN A 369 13.10 -3.16 5.59
C ASN A 369 14.51 -3.35 4.98
N LEU A 370 14.64 -3.60 3.68
CA LEU A 370 15.94 -3.63 3.02
C LEU A 370 16.50 -2.21 2.86
N LEU A 371 15.63 -1.21 2.78
CA LEU A 371 16.01 0.19 2.57
C LEU A 371 16.34 0.94 3.88
N ILE A 372 16.24 0.31 5.04
CA ILE A 372 16.56 0.96 6.33
C ILE A 372 17.98 0.66 6.84
N GLY A 373 18.75 -0.11 6.10
CA GLY A 373 20.16 -0.41 6.37
C GLY A 373 21.12 0.71 5.95
N GLY A 374 22.36 0.32 5.68
CA GLY A 374 23.40 1.21 5.13
C GLY A 374 23.55 1.06 3.61
N PHE A 375 24.46 1.84 3.01
CA PHE A 375 24.76 1.72 1.58
C PHE A 375 25.35 0.36 1.19
N GLY A 376 26.06 -0.30 2.10
CA GLY A 376 26.59 -1.65 1.84
C GLY A 376 25.51 -2.70 1.53
N GLU A 377 24.31 -2.59 2.16
CA GLU A 377 23.18 -3.44 1.80
C GLU A 377 22.65 -3.14 0.39
N MET A 378 22.72 -1.88 -0.04
CA MET A 378 22.33 -1.48 -1.41
C MET A 378 23.37 -1.94 -2.44
N ASP A 379 24.66 -1.92 -2.06
CA ASP A 379 25.74 -2.49 -2.88
C ASP A 379 25.54 -3.99 -3.07
N ASP A 380 25.26 -4.74 -1.99
CA ASP A 380 24.98 -6.19 -2.08
C ASP A 380 23.82 -6.49 -3.05
N VAL A 381 22.75 -5.66 -3.06
CA VAL A 381 21.64 -5.82 -4.01
C VAL A 381 22.10 -5.62 -5.45
N ALA A 382 22.83 -4.53 -5.71
CA ALA A 382 23.31 -4.21 -7.07
C ALA A 382 24.34 -5.23 -7.55
N ASP A 383 25.28 -5.64 -6.69
CA ASP A 383 26.33 -6.62 -7.02
C ASP A 383 25.72 -8.00 -7.30
N ALA A 384 24.67 -8.40 -6.56
CA ALA A 384 23.94 -9.63 -6.85
C ALA A 384 23.24 -9.58 -8.22
N MET A 385 22.63 -8.44 -8.58
CA MET A 385 22.03 -8.26 -9.90
C MET A 385 23.06 -8.38 -11.02
N ILE A 386 24.20 -7.72 -10.87
CA ILE A 386 25.32 -7.79 -11.83
C ILE A 386 25.83 -9.22 -11.92
N LYS A 387 26.09 -9.87 -10.79
CA LYS A 387 26.59 -11.25 -10.75
C LYS A 387 25.66 -12.23 -11.46
N VAL A 388 24.33 -12.13 -11.21
CA VAL A 388 23.34 -13.01 -11.87
C VAL A 388 23.28 -12.72 -13.38
N TRP A 389 23.36 -11.45 -13.77
CA TRP A 389 23.40 -11.05 -15.19
C TRP A 389 24.65 -11.57 -15.92
N ASP A 390 25.83 -11.46 -15.30
CA ASP A 390 27.10 -11.91 -15.89
C ASP A 390 27.16 -13.44 -16.02
N HIS A 391 26.37 -14.19 -15.22
CA HIS A 391 26.26 -15.63 -15.24
C HIS A 391 24.94 -16.12 -15.89
N ALA A 392 24.50 -15.44 -16.93
CA ALA A 392 23.23 -15.75 -17.61
C ALA A 392 23.10 -17.21 -18.05
N ASP A 393 24.21 -17.85 -18.48
CA ASP A 393 24.21 -19.25 -18.91
C ASP A 393 23.86 -20.20 -17.76
N ASP A 394 24.28 -19.89 -16.54
CA ASP A 394 23.93 -20.65 -15.34
C ASP A 394 22.43 -20.49 -14.98
N VAL A 395 21.82 -19.35 -15.35
CA VAL A 395 20.39 -19.06 -15.06
C VAL A 395 19.45 -19.76 -16.04
N ARG A 396 19.87 -20.00 -17.29
CA ARG A 396 19.03 -20.65 -18.33
C ARG A 396 18.54 -22.03 -17.91
N GLY A 397 19.32 -22.74 -17.13
CA GLY A 397 19.02 -24.11 -16.68
C GLY A 397 18.07 -24.20 -15.49
N LEU A 398 17.64 -23.07 -14.89
CA LEU A 398 16.77 -23.04 -13.71
C LEU A 398 15.30 -23.21 -14.07
#